data_103f259f81cafecaae96bd25c31a87c3
#
_entry.id   103f259f81cafecaae96bd25c31a87c3
#
_cell.length_a   1.000
_cell.length_b   1.000
_cell.length_c   1.000
_cell.angle_alpha   90.00
_cell.angle_beta   90.00
_cell.angle_gamma   90.00
#
_symmetry.space_group_name_H-M   'P 1'
#
loop_
_entity.id
_entity.type
_entity.pdbx_description
1 polymer ?
#
loop_
_entity_poly.entity_id
_entity_poly.type
_entity_poly.pdbx_seq_one_letter_code
_entity_poly.pdbx_strand_id
1 'polypeptide(L)'
;MGLFSFKKKRPVIGLTLSGGGMRGIAHIAVLKALEEYDLKPQIISGTSAGSIVAAFYSIGTSPDEMMEIVKNTTFFSRSYLKLSKNGIFSSKFILKLLMDYFPEDDFKVLKIPVYVAATEMTHGIVDFFSEGELFGPLLASSSVPFVLPPVRMGEKVYVDGGVLDNLPIEPIIDKCDFLIGSHVNSISYDGLQNMSLMKEFDRILHLAIAKSVYSKAQSCDIFLDPPKMTKFSLFNKKFLDVMFSEVYEYTCKELEEKGYSRL
;
A
#
# COMPACT_ATOMS: atom_id res chain seq x y z
N MET A 1 -39.46 33.95 -4.17
CA MET A 1 -39.43 32.48 -4.08
C MET A 1 -37.99 32.05 -4.39
N GLY A 2 -37.18 31.93 -3.34
CA GLY A 2 -35.71 31.69 -3.50
C GLY A 2 -35.48 30.20 -3.73
N LEU A 3 -34.93 29.86 -4.89
CA LEU A 3 -34.39 28.53 -5.15
C LEU A 3 -33.13 28.35 -4.28
N PHE A 4 -33.23 27.64 -3.17
CA PHE A 4 -32.10 27.09 -2.48
C PHE A 4 -31.51 25.96 -3.35
N SER A 5 -30.48 26.30 -4.13
CA SER A 5 -29.63 25.31 -4.78
C SER A 5 -28.80 24.64 -3.66
N PHE A 6 -29.22 23.47 -3.18
CA PHE A 6 -28.38 22.61 -2.38
C PHE A 6 -27.23 22.14 -3.27
N LYS A 7 -26.05 22.73 -3.12
CA LYS A 7 -24.82 22.15 -3.68
C LYS A 7 -24.70 20.75 -3.05
N LYS A 8 -24.89 19.69 -3.85
CA LYS A 8 -24.63 18.33 -3.43
C LYS A 8 -23.19 18.28 -2.92
N LYS A 9 -22.98 17.94 -1.65
CA LYS A 9 -21.65 17.77 -1.07
C LYS A 9 -20.93 16.69 -1.91
N ARG A 10 -19.69 16.98 -2.33
CA ARG A 10 -18.90 15.95 -3.03
C ARG A 10 -18.74 14.73 -2.10
N PRO A 11 -18.86 13.49 -2.61
CA PRO A 11 -18.67 12.30 -1.80
C PRO A 11 -17.25 12.26 -1.24
N VAL A 12 -17.12 11.77 -0.03
CA VAL A 12 -15.80 11.47 0.57
C VAL A 12 -15.29 10.18 -0.06
N ILE A 13 -14.18 10.27 -0.78
CA ILE A 13 -13.53 9.12 -1.43
C ILE A 13 -12.50 8.52 -0.47
N GLY A 14 -12.68 7.24 -0.11
CA GLY A 14 -11.73 6.42 0.61
C GLY A 14 -10.89 5.58 -0.36
N LEU A 15 -9.61 5.39 -0.04
CA LEU A 15 -8.72 4.53 -0.80
C LEU A 15 -8.01 3.55 0.14
N THR A 16 -8.12 2.25 -0.14
CA THR A 16 -7.36 1.23 0.57
C THR A 16 -6.28 0.63 -0.33
N LEU A 17 -5.04 0.57 0.16
CA LEU A 17 -3.86 0.14 -0.56
C LEU A 17 -3.27 -1.14 0.04
N SER A 18 -3.21 -2.21 -0.74
CA SER A 18 -2.65 -3.47 -0.28
C SER A 18 -1.14 -3.44 -0.06
N GLY A 19 -0.63 -4.35 0.74
CA GLY A 19 0.80 -4.68 0.76
C GLY A 19 1.24 -5.32 -0.57
N GLY A 20 2.56 -5.38 -0.79
CA GLY A 20 3.08 -6.01 -2.01
C GLY A 20 4.58 -5.78 -2.27
N GLY A 21 5.35 -5.31 -1.31
CA GLY A 21 6.76 -5.00 -1.49
C GLY A 21 6.98 -4.04 -2.66
N MET A 22 7.90 -4.35 -3.58
CA MET A 22 8.15 -3.50 -4.76
C MET A 22 6.95 -3.40 -5.71
N ARG A 23 6.00 -4.36 -5.69
CA ARG A 23 4.76 -4.24 -6.46
C ARG A 23 3.87 -3.11 -5.95
N GLY A 24 4.01 -2.71 -4.68
CA GLY A 24 3.29 -1.57 -4.10
C GLY A 24 3.53 -0.24 -4.82
N ILE A 25 4.61 -0.13 -5.60
CA ILE A 25 4.87 1.02 -6.47
C ILE A 25 3.75 1.19 -7.53
N ALA A 26 3.07 0.11 -7.89
CA ALA A 26 1.89 0.18 -8.77
C ALA A 26 0.77 1.07 -8.21
N HIS A 27 0.66 1.22 -6.88
CA HIS A 27 -0.30 2.15 -6.27
C HIS A 27 -0.04 3.60 -6.67
N ILE A 28 1.22 3.96 -6.99
CA ILE A 28 1.56 5.30 -7.50
C ILE A 28 0.89 5.54 -8.86
N ALA A 29 0.87 4.51 -9.73
CA ALA A 29 0.19 4.58 -11.01
C ALA A 29 -1.34 4.70 -10.86
N VAL A 30 -1.91 3.97 -9.88
CA VAL A 30 -3.32 4.11 -9.52
C VAL A 30 -3.63 5.53 -9.04
N LEU A 31 -2.84 6.08 -8.12
CA LEU A 31 -3.03 7.45 -7.63
C LEU A 31 -2.97 8.48 -8.76
N LYS A 32 -2.01 8.33 -9.71
CA LYS A 32 -1.93 9.20 -10.88
C LYS A 32 -3.20 9.15 -11.72
N ALA A 33 -3.70 7.97 -12.02
CA ALA A 33 -4.95 7.81 -12.76
C ALA A 33 -6.14 8.42 -11.99
N LEU A 34 -6.28 8.13 -10.69
CA LEU A 34 -7.37 8.69 -9.88
C LEU A 34 -7.36 10.23 -9.86
N GLU A 35 -6.17 10.86 -9.83
CA GLU A 35 -6.07 12.33 -9.94
C GLU A 35 -6.62 12.86 -11.26
N GLU A 36 -6.31 12.18 -12.37
CA GLU A 36 -6.73 12.58 -13.70
C GLU A 36 -8.24 12.37 -13.97
N TYR A 37 -8.90 11.54 -13.15
CA TYR A 37 -10.34 11.29 -13.23
C TYR A 37 -11.16 11.97 -12.10
N ASP A 38 -10.59 12.97 -11.40
CA ASP A 38 -11.22 13.70 -10.26
C ASP A 38 -11.67 12.78 -9.11
N LEU A 39 -10.96 11.66 -8.91
CA LEU A 39 -11.20 10.66 -7.87
C LEU A 39 -10.14 10.70 -6.75
N LYS A 40 -9.67 11.90 -6.40
CA LYS A 40 -8.65 12.08 -5.34
C LYS A 40 -9.18 11.61 -3.98
N PRO A 41 -8.48 10.70 -3.29
CA PRO A 41 -8.91 10.24 -1.97
C PRO A 41 -8.79 11.33 -0.91
N GLN A 42 -9.76 11.36 0.02
CA GLN A 42 -9.75 12.22 1.20
C GLN A 42 -9.42 11.45 2.49
N ILE A 43 -9.36 10.13 2.43
CA ILE A 43 -8.96 9.24 3.53
C ILE A 43 -8.31 8.01 2.93
N ILE A 44 -7.19 7.55 3.50
CA ILE A 44 -6.45 6.42 2.94
C ILE A 44 -6.14 5.42 4.05
N SER A 45 -6.24 4.12 3.74
CA SER A 45 -5.69 3.06 4.56
C SER A 45 -4.67 2.25 3.77
N GLY A 46 -3.70 1.67 4.44
CA GLY A 46 -2.67 0.91 3.75
C GLY A 46 -1.96 -0.11 4.61
N THR A 47 -1.46 -1.13 3.94
CA THR A 47 -0.62 -2.19 4.51
C THR A 47 0.72 -2.22 3.82
N SER A 48 1.82 -2.40 4.57
CA SER A 48 3.16 -2.59 4.02
C SER A 48 3.55 -1.48 3.03
N ALA A 49 3.96 -1.83 1.80
CA ALA A 49 4.26 -0.85 0.76
C ALA A 49 3.10 0.10 0.47
N GLY A 50 1.84 -0.36 0.59
CA GLY A 50 0.66 0.50 0.44
C GLY A 50 0.59 1.58 1.52
N SER A 51 0.99 1.29 2.76
CA SER A 51 1.05 2.30 3.84
C SER A 51 2.13 3.36 3.58
N ILE A 52 3.29 2.95 3.03
CA ILE A 52 4.36 3.88 2.63
C ILE A 52 3.86 4.82 1.52
N VAL A 53 3.25 4.27 0.46
CA VAL A 53 2.69 5.06 -0.64
C VAL A 53 1.59 6.01 -0.13
N ALA A 54 0.70 5.54 0.75
CA ALA A 54 -0.32 6.36 1.39
C ALA A 54 0.28 7.56 2.14
N ALA A 55 1.31 7.32 2.95
CA ALA A 55 1.97 8.36 3.73
C ALA A 55 2.65 9.41 2.82
N PHE A 56 3.41 8.98 1.80
CA PHE A 56 4.02 9.89 0.83
C PHE A 56 2.99 10.73 0.08
N TYR A 57 1.92 10.11 -0.39
CA TYR A 57 0.84 10.86 -1.05
C TYR A 57 0.19 11.87 -0.11
N SER A 58 -0.01 11.48 1.14
CA SER A 58 -0.70 12.30 2.15
C SER A 58 0.10 13.49 2.65
N ILE A 59 1.43 13.48 2.61
CA ILE A 59 2.24 14.69 2.86
C ILE A 59 2.18 15.68 1.68
N GLY A 60 1.68 15.23 0.52
CA GLY A 60 1.50 16.03 -0.69
C GLY A 60 2.55 15.78 -1.76
N THR A 61 3.30 14.67 -1.69
CA THR A 61 4.19 14.24 -2.76
C THR A 61 3.35 13.73 -3.94
N SER A 62 3.55 14.31 -5.11
CA SER A 62 2.83 13.90 -6.31
C SER A 62 3.24 12.50 -6.78
N PRO A 63 2.39 11.80 -7.57
CA PRO A 63 2.75 10.49 -8.13
C PRO A 63 4.05 10.52 -8.95
N ASP A 64 4.30 11.58 -9.71
CA ASP A 64 5.52 11.71 -10.51
C ASP A 64 6.77 11.89 -9.62
N GLU A 65 6.69 12.72 -8.56
CA GLU A 65 7.76 12.85 -7.56
C GLU A 65 8.02 11.53 -6.83
N MET A 66 6.96 10.80 -6.45
CA MET A 66 7.12 9.47 -5.81
C MET A 66 7.87 8.50 -6.73
N MET A 67 7.59 8.49 -8.03
CA MET A 67 8.32 7.64 -8.99
C MET A 67 9.79 8.01 -9.08
N GLU A 68 10.13 9.30 -9.07
CA GLU A 68 11.54 9.74 -9.04
C GLU A 68 12.25 9.33 -7.73
N ILE A 69 11.57 9.46 -6.58
CA ILE A 69 12.11 8.99 -5.29
C ILE A 69 12.41 7.49 -5.37
N VAL A 70 11.48 6.68 -5.89
CA VAL A 70 11.65 5.23 -6.02
C VAL A 70 12.82 4.89 -6.95
N LYS A 71 12.95 5.56 -8.10
CA LYS A 71 14.05 5.35 -9.05
C LYS A 71 15.41 5.64 -8.42
N ASN A 72 15.50 6.70 -7.64
CA ASN A 72 16.73 7.16 -7.01
C ASN A 72 17.07 6.42 -5.70
N THR A 73 16.08 5.75 -5.07
CA THR A 73 16.29 5.02 -3.80
C THR A 73 16.86 3.63 -4.05
N THR A 74 17.88 3.26 -3.27
CA THR A 74 18.43 1.89 -3.26
C THR A 74 17.82 1.11 -2.10
N PHE A 75 16.79 0.30 -2.38
CA PHE A 75 16.04 -0.43 -1.34
C PHE A 75 16.82 -1.61 -0.74
N PHE A 76 17.38 -2.48 -1.57
CA PHE A 76 18.04 -3.71 -1.14
C PHE A 76 19.54 -3.71 -1.50
N SER A 77 20.30 -2.80 -0.89
CA SER A 77 21.75 -2.77 -1.02
C SER A 77 22.41 -3.83 -0.15
N ARG A 78 23.58 -4.31 -0.58
CA ARG A 78 24.45 -5.19 0.25
C ARG A 78 24.79 -4.56 1.59
N SER A 79 24.81 -3.23 1.69
CA SER A 79 25.04 -2.50 2.95
C SER A 79 23.93 -2.68 3.98
N TYR A 80 22.72 -3.07 3.55
CA TYR A 80 21.58 -3.35 4.42
C TYR A 80 21.42 -4.85 4.73
N LEU A 81 22.26 -5.72 4.13
CA LEU A 81 22.32 -7.14 4.50
C LEU A 81 22.82 -7.26 5.94
N LYS A 82 21.97 -7.75 6.80
CA LYS A 82 22.30 -8.04 8.18
C LYS A 82 21.82 -9.47 8.45
N LEU A 83 22.75 -10.45 8.31
CA LEU A 83 22.48 -11.79 8.78
C LEU A 83 22.26 -11.74 10.31
N SER A 84 21.02 -11.61 10.71
CA SER A 84 20.60 -11.69 12.12
C SER A 84 19.65 -12.87 12.30
N LYS A 85 19.50 -13.33 13.54
CA LYS A 85 18.54 -14.39 13.87
C LYS A 85 17.09 -14.03 13.49
N ASN A 86 16.79 -12.73 13.27
CA ASN A 86 15.42 -12.20 13.14
C ASN A 86 15.12 -11.56 11.77
N GLY A 87 16.00 -11.66 10.77
CA GLY A 87 15.77 -11.11 9.42
C GLY A 87 17.05 -11.03 8.60
N ILE A 88 16.90 -11.07 7.27
CA ILE A 88 18.00 -11.02 6.32
C ILE A 88 18.46 -9.58 6.07
N PHE A 89 17.53 -8.61 6.11
CA PHE A 89 17.76 -7.21 5.85
C PHE A 89 17.50 -6.34 7.08
N SER A 90 18.08 -5.16 7.10
CA SER A 90 17.81 -4.14 8.12
C SER A 90 16.73 -3.19 7.62
N SER A 91 15.77 -2.82 8.46
CA SER A 91 14.75 -1.80 8.19
C SER A 91 15.31 -0.37 8.08
N LYS A 92 16.62 -0.18 8.28
CA LYS A 92 17.28 1.13 8.23
C LYS A 92 17.07 1.89 6.90
N PHE A 93 16.90 1.17 5.78
CA PHE A 93 16.63 1.83 4.50
C PHE A 93 15.26 2.50 4.46
N ILE A 94 14.23 1.87 5.07
CA ILE A 94 12.89 2.47 5.19
C ILE A 94 12.98 3.68 6.14
N LEU A 95 13.59 3.50 7.31
CA LEU A 95 13.75 4.59 8.28
C LEU A 95 14.47 5.80 7.66
N LYS A 96 15.57 5.55 6.93
CA LYS A 96 16.29 6.62 6.23
C LYS A 96 15.40 7.31 5.21
N LEU A 97 14.65 6.57 4.41
CA LEU A 97 13.70 7.13 3.44
C LEU A 97 12.68 8.04 4.13
N LEU A 98 12.11 7.60 5.27
CA LEU A 98 11.16 8.41 6.03
C LEU A 98 11.82 9.69 6.58
N MET A 99 13.00 9.58 7.19
CA MET A 99 13.74 10.72 7.72
C MET A 99 14.17 11.73 6.64
N ASP A 100 14.44 11.27 5.42
CA ASP A 100 14.87 12.14 4.31
C ASP A 100 13.69 12.96 3.72
N TYR A 101 12.45 12.48 3.83
CA TYR A 101 11.30 13.09 3.14
C TYR A 101 10.18 13.60 4.06
N PHE A 102 10.10 13.15 5.30
CA PHE A 102 9.08 13.61 6.24
C PHE A 102 9.67 14.64 7.21
N PRO A 103 8.99 15.79 7.42
CA PRO A 103 9.51 16.87 8.26
C PRO A 103 9.57 16.49 9.74
N GLU A 104 8.66 15.62 10.21
CA GLU A 104 8.53 15.17 11.58
C GLU A 104 8.01 13.75 11.63
N ASP A 105 8.30 13.01 12.71
CA ASP A 105 7.78 11.68 13.00
C ASP A 105 6.41 11.78 13.70
N ASP A 106 5.42 12.32 13.03
CA ASP A 106 4.06 12.47 13.56
C ASP A 106 3.03 12.36 12.41
N PHE A 107 1.93 11.63 12.63
CA PHE A 107 0.81 11.56 11.69
C PHE A 107 0.21 12.95 11.35
N LYS A 108 0.37 13.94 12.23
CA LYS A 108 -0.15 15.32 12.00
C LYS A 108 0.46 16.02 10.80
N VAL A 109 1.62 15.59 10.30
CA VAL A 109 2.22 16.17 9.08
C VAL A 109 1.46 15.77 7.82
N LEU A 110 0.61 14.73 7.90
CA LEU A 110 -0.16 14.22 6.78
C LEU A 110 -1.39 15.10 6.52
N LYS A 111 -1.53 15.59 5.30
CA LYS A 111 -2.66 16.44 4.84
C LYS A 111 -3.95 15.64 4.64
N ILE A 112 -3.82 14.35 4.39
CA ILE A 112 -4.92 13.40 4.23
C ILE A 112 -4.79 12.39 5.38
N PRO A 113 -5.87 12.07 6.13
CA PRO A 113 -5.85 11.05 7.16
C PRO A 113 -5.41 9.69 6.61
N VAL A 114 -4.41 9.07 7.23
CA VAL A 114 -3.90 7.74 6.86
C VAL A 114 -4.08 6.77 8.03
N TYR A 115 -4.51 5.56 7.70
CA TYR A 115 -4.57 4.42 8.60
C TYR A 115 -3.56 3.36 8.18
N VAL A 116 -2.59 3.08 9.04
CA VAL A 116 -1.52 2.10 8.81
C VAL A 116 -1.87 0.81 9.54
N ALA A 117 -1.98 -0.30 8.82
CA ALA A 117 -2.25 -1.61 9.39
C ALA A 117 -0.95 -2.34 9.75
N ALA A 118 -0.84 -2.88 10.96
CA ALA A 118 0.25 -3.77 11.34
C ALA A 118 -0.28 -4.96 12.16
N THR A 119 0.36 -6.12 12.03
CA THR A 119 -0.01 -7.34 12.77
C THR A 119 0.67 -7.36 14.12
N GLU A 120 -0.10 -7.32 15.20
CA GLU A 120 0.37 -7.51 16.57
C GLU A 120 0.51 -9.03 16.85
N MET A 121 1.73 -9.46 17.21
CA MET A 121 2.07 -10.88 17.26
C MET A 121 1.62 -11.58 18.56
N THR A 122 1.46 -10.86 19.66
CA THR A 122 1.15 -11.47 20.96
C THR A 122 -0.28 -11.98 21.02
N HIS A 123 -1.22 -11.18 20.50
CA HIS A 123 -2.65 -11.51 20.51
C HIS A 123 -3.17 -11.96 19.15
N GLY A 124 -2.36 -11.85 18.08
CA GLY A 124 -2.77 -12.22 16.73
C GLY A 124 -3.88 -11.32 16.17
N ILE A 125 -3.77 -10.02 16.37
CA ILE A 125 -4.74 -9.02 15.91
C ILE A 125 -4.09 -8.01 14.97
N VAL A 126 -4.91 -7.26 14.24
CA VAL A 126 -4.46 -6.11 13.45
C VAL A 126 -4.69 -4.84 14.26
N ASP A 127 -3.63 -4.07 14.48
CA ASP A 127 -3.74 -2.71 15.00
C ASP A 127 -3.69 -1.71 13.85
N PHE A 128 -4.54 -0.67 13.91
CA PHE A 128 -4.59 0.43 12.94
C PHE A 128 -4.10 1.71 13.61
N PHE A 129 -3.05 2.31 13.04
CA PHE A 129 -2.42 3.52 13.54
C PHE A 129 -2.79 4.71 12.65
N SER A 130 -3.20 5.84 13.26
CA SER A 130 -3.57 7.06 12.54
C SER A 130 -3.21 8.35 13.29
N GLU A 131 -2.52 8.23 14.44
CA GLU A 131 -2.10 9.34 15.29
C GLU A 131 -0.82 9.00 16.06
N GLY A 132 -0.14 10.01 16.61
CA GLY A 132 1.13 9.89 17.30
C GLY A 132 2.30 9.70 16.34
N GLU A 133 3.32 8.93 16.75
CA GLU A 133 4.50 8.64 15.94
C GLU A 133 4.13 7.89 14.66
N LEU A 134 4.67 8.33 13.52
CA LEU A 134 4.37 7.82 12.18
C LEU A 134 5.34 6.69 11.76
N PHE A 135 6.64 6.86 12.06
CA PHE A 135 7.69 5.99 11.51
C PHE A 135 7.64 4.59 12.10
N GLY A 136 7.37 4.48 13.41
CA GLY A 136 7.19 3.19 14.08
C GLY A 136 6.13 2.31 13.40
N PRO A 137 4.89 2.78 13.24
CA PRO A 137 3.82 2.08 12.52
C PRO A 137 4.16 1.73 11.07
N LEU A 138 4.77 2.65 10.29
CA LEU A 138 5.18 2.37 8.91
C LEU A 138 6.24 1.28 8.82
N LEU A 139 7.23 1.28 9.74
CA LEU A 139 8.24 0.24 9.85
C LEU A 139 7.61 -1.10 10.25
N ALA A 140 6.68 -1.10 11.22
CA ALA A 140 5.97 -2.29 11.67
C ALA A 140 5.15 -2.90 10.52
N SER A 141 4.35 -2.06 9.86
CA SER A 141 3.53 -2.45 8.70
C SER A 141 4.35 -3.06 7.56
N SER A 142 5.61 -2.66 7.42
CA SER A 142 6.51 -3.11 6.35
C SER A 142 7.46 -4.24 6.77
N SER A 143 7.37 -4.73 8.01
CA SER A 143 8.26 -5.76 8.56
C SER A 143 7.86 -7.16 8.13
N VAL A 144 8.07 -7.46 6.84
CA VAL A 144 7.78 -8.79 6.25
C VAL A 144 8.55 -9.88 7.02
N PRO A 145 7.86 -10.89 7.59
CA PRO A 145 8.49 -11.97 8.34
C PRO A 145 9.63 -12.63 7.54
N PHE A 146 10.70 -12.99 8.23
CA PHE A 146 11.96 -13.57 7.70
C PHE A 146 12.79 -12.60 6.83
N VAL A 147 12.20 -11.56 6.26
CA VAL A 147 12.90 -10.56 5.43
C VAL A 147 13.40 -9.40 6.30
N LEU A 148 12.52 -8.82 7.11
CA LEU A 148 12.83 -7.72 8.01
C LEU A 148 12.56 -8.14 9.47
N PRO A 149 13.29 -7.56 10.44
CA PRO A 149 13.06 -7.86 11.84
C PRO A 149 11.71 -7.31 12.31
N PRO A 150 11.02 -7.99 13.27
CA PRO A 150 9.85 -7.43 13.93
C PRO A 150 10.15 -6.09 14.61
N VAL A 151 9.16 -5.21 14.66
CA VAL A 151 9.24 -3.90 15.32
C VAL A 151 8.60 -3.97 16.68
N ARG A 152 9.29 -3.46 17.69
CA ARG A 152 8.76 -3.36 19.06
C ARG A 152 8.29 -1.92 19.31
N MET A 153 7.02 -1.76 19.67
CA MET A 153 6.42 -0.48 20.09
C MET A 153 5.77 -0.67 21.46
N GLY A 154 6.37 -0.07 22.48
CA GLY A 154 6.02 -0.35 23.87
C GLY A 154 6.26 -1.82 24.24
N GLU A 155 5.26 -2.47 24.80
CA GLU A 155 5.31 -3.90 25.16
C GLU A 155 4.91 -4.84 24.01
N LYS A 156 4.32 -4.31 22.93
CA LYS A 156 3.85 -5.08 21.79
C LYS A 156 4.94 -5.28 20.73
N VAL A 157 4.83 -6.38 20.00
CA VAL A 157 5.71 -6.74 18.90
C VAL A 157 4.90 -6.86 17.61
N TYR A 158 5.34 -6.19 16.57
CA TYR A 158 4.63 -6.09 15.31
C TYR A 158 5.42 -6.65 14.14
N VAL A 159 4.69 -7.19 13.18
CA VAL A 159 5.16 -7.57 11.85
C VAL A 159 4.25 -6.98 10.78
N ASP A 160 4.58 -7.21 9.51
CA ASP A 160 3.83 -6.73 8.35
C ASP A 160 2.32 -6.97 8.50
N GLY A 161 1.55 -5.92 8.26
CA GLY A 161 0.08 -5.97 8.33
C GLY A 161 -0.52 -7.03 7.40
N GLY A 162 0.14 -7.28 6.26
CA GLY A 162 -0.28 -8.28 5.28
C GLY A 162 -0.30 -9.72 5.79
N VAL A 163 0.24 -10.00 6.97
CA VAL A 163 0.11 -11.33 7.61
C VAL A 163 -1.34 -11.64 7.97
N LEU A 164 -2.09 -10.66 8.49
CA LEU A 164 -3.49 -10.82 8.86
C LEU A 164 -4.44 -10.00 7.98
N ASP A 165 -4.03 -8.82 7.54
CA ASP A 165 -4.86 -7.92 6.75
C ASP A 165 -4.07 -7.19 5.66
N ASN A 166 -4.18 -7.72 4.45
CA ASN A 166 -3.49 -7.13 3.30
C ASN A 166 -4.30 -6.08 2.54
N LEU A 167 -5.59 -5.89 2.87
CA LEU A 167 -6.45 -4.85 2.29
C LEU A 167 -7.31 -4.24 3.40
N PRO A 168 -6.78 -3.26 4.16
CA PRO A 168 -7.37 -2.77 5.40
C PRO A 168 -8.51 -1.77 5.13
N ILE A 169 -9.72 -2.26 4.83
CA ILE A 169 -10.90 -1.41 4.61
C ILE A 169 -11.54 -0.93 5.92
N GLU A 170 -11.44 -1.71 7.00
CA GLU A 170 -12.16 -1.52 8.24
C GLU A 170 -11.99 -0.12 8.86
N PRO A 171 -10.80 0.48 8.89
CA PRO A 171 -10.62 1.77 9.55
C PRO A 171 -11.25 2.94 8.78
N ILE A 172 -11.64 2.75 7.50
CA ILE A 172 -12.11 3.83 6.63
C ILE A 172 -13.49 3.60 6.01
N ILE A 173 -14.02 2.37 5.99
CA ILE A 173 -15.26 2.04 5.28
C ILE A 173 -16.48 2.87 5.75
N ASP A 174 -16.59 3.12 7.06
CA ASP A 174 -17.67 3.93 7.63
C ASP A 174 -17.37 5.45 7.61
N LYS A 175 -16.22 5.86 7.04
CA LYS A 175 -15.75 7.25 7.00
C LYS A 175 -15.71 7.82 5.59
N CYS A 176 -16.06 7.03 4.59
CA CYS A 176 -16.15 7.47 3.20
C CYS A 176 -17.51 7.12 2.60
N ASP A 177 -17.90 7.88 1.58
CA ASP A 177 -19.13 7.66 0.82
C ASP A 177 -18.88 6.77 -0.42
N PHE A 178 -17.62 6.63 -0.81
CA PHE A 178 -17.16 5.87 -1.98
C PHE A 178 -15.79 5.25 -1.70
N LEU A 179 -15.70 3.95 -1.76
CA LEU A 179 -14.48 3.20 -1.41
C LEU A 179 -13.81 2.62 -2.66
N ILE A 180 -12.54 2.97 -2.85
CA ILE A 180 -11.68 2.40 -3.88
C ILE A 180 -10.69 1.45 -3.22
N GLY A 181 -10.62 0.20 -3.70
CA GLY A 181 -9.61 -0.77 -3.28
C GLY A 181 -8.55 -0.95 -4.38
N SER A 182 -7.28 -0.88 -4.02
CA SER A 182 -6.15 -1.17 -4.91
C SER A 182 -5.34 -2.35 -4.38
N HIS A 183 -5.32 -3.45 -5.14
CA HIS A 183 -4.61 -4.68 -4.84
C HIS A 183 -3.55 -4.96 -5.89
N VAL A 184 -2.34 -5.34 -5.46
CA VAL A 184 -1.18 -5.51 -6.37
C VAL A 184 -0.58 -6.91 -6.35
N ASN A 185 -1.33 -7.89 -5.85
CA ASN A 185 -0.89 -9.28 -5.74
C ASN A 185 -1.92 -10.25 -6.36
N SER A 186 -2.49 -9.87 -7.50
CA SER A 186 -3.45 -10.70 -8.23
C SER A 186 -2.93 -12.14 -8.39
N ILE A 187 -3.80 -13.12 -8.10
CA ILE A 187 -3.43 -14.54 -8.20
C ILE A 187 -3.35 -14.93 -9.67
N SER A 188 -2.17 -15.27 -10.14
CA SER A 188 -1.97 -15.89 -11.45
C SER A 188 -1.69 -17.39 -11.30
N TYR A 189 -2.07 -18.16 -12.30
CA TYR A 189 -1.79 -19.61 -12.36
C TYR A 189 -0.48 -19.94 -13.07
N ASP A 190 0.22 -18.91 -13.56
CA ASP A 190 1.45 -19.06 -14.33
C ASP A 190 2.67 -19.24 -13.43
N GLY A 191 3.63 -20.04 -13.85
CA GLY A 191 4.98 -20.11 -13.28
C GLY A 191 5.12 -20.89 -11.99
N LEU A 192 4.25 -21.87 -11.72
CA LEU A 192 4.32 -22.73 -10.52
C LEU A 192 5.43 -23.79 -10.57
N GLN A 193 6.06 -23.99 -11.75
CA GLN A 193 7.16 -24.94 -11.88
C GLN A 193 8.50 -24.27 -11.54
N ASN A 194 9.35 -24.97 -10.77
CA ASN A 194 10.70 -24.53 -10.38
C ASN A 194 10.76 -23.18 -9.66
N MET A 195 9.85 -22.93 -8.71
CA MET A 195 9.89 -21.72 -7.87
C MET A 195 11.10 -21.75 -6.91
N SER A 196 11.74 -20.60 -6.72
CA SER A 196 12.68 -20.44 -5.61
C SER A 196 11.93 -20.41 -4.27
N LEU A 197 12.61 -20.77 -3.18
CA LEU A 197 12.02 -20.75 -1.83
C LEU A 197 11.31 -19.44 -1.48
N MET A 198 11.89 -18.30 -1.88
CA MET A 198 11.28 -16.97 -1.65
C MET A 198 10.00 -16.75 -2.48
N LYS A 199 9.94 -17.27 -3.71
CA LYS A 199 8.72 -17.21 -4.53
C LYS A 199 7.64 -18.14 -4.00
N GLU A 200 8.03 -19.30 -3.49
CA GLU A 200 7.11 -20.24 -2.86
C GLU A 200 6.52 -19.65 -1.57
N PHE A 201 7.35 -19.06 -0.71
CA PHE A 201 6.90 -18.34 0.48
C PHE A 201 5.93 -17.19 0.15
N ASP A 202 6.30 -16.33 -0.81
CA ASP A 202 5.44 -15.26 -1.31
C ASP A 202 4.09 -15.81 -1.78
N ARG A 203 4.12 -16.88 -2.57
CA ARG A 203 2.90 -17.50 -3.09
C ARG A 203 2.00 -18.05 -1.99
N ILE A 204 2.58 -18.77 -1.02
CA ILE A 204 1.83 -19.34 0.11
C ILE A 204 1.19 -18.22 0.94
N LEU A 205 1.93 -17.16 1.24
CA LEU A 205 1.42 -16.02 1.98
C LEU A 205 0.23 -15.37 1.24
N HIS A 206 0.37 -15.10 -0.06
CA HIS A 206 -0.72 -14.51 -0.85
C HIS A 206 -1.94 -15.42 -0.95
N LEU A 207 -1.76 -16.74 -1.08
CA LEU A 207 -2.89 -17.68 -1.07
C LEU A 207 -3.61 -17.67 0.29
N ALA A 208 -2.87 -17.61 1.40
CA ALA A 208 -3.44 -17.62 2.74
C ALA A 208 -4.36 -16.40 2.99
N ILE A 209 -3.99 -15.23 2.46
CA ILE A 209 -4.74 -13.99 2.64
C ILE A 209 -5.74 -13.70 1.52
N ALA A 210 -5.65 -14.38 0.38
CA ALA A 210 -6.45 -14.10 -0.81
C ALA A 210 -7.96 -14.10 -0.54
N LYS A 211 -8.45 -15.08 0.23
CA LYS A 211 -9.87 -15.18 0.57
C LYS A 211 -10.36 -13.93 1.31
N SER A 212 -9.58 -13.42 2.25
CA SER A 212 -9.90 -12.18 2.98
C SER A 212 -9.92 -10.97 2.04
N VAL A 213 -8.89 -10.81 1.22
CA VAL A 213 -8.78 -9.70 0.25
C VAL A 213 -10.00 -9.68 -0.70
N TYR A 214 -10.31 -10.81 -1.35
CA TYR A 214 -11.43 -10.85 -2.30
C TYR A 214 -12.81 -10.76 -1.63
N SER A 215 -12.94 -11.15 -0.36
CA SER A 215 -14.15 -10.89 0.42
C SER A 215 -14.34 -9.39 0.66
N LYS A 216 -13.28 -8.69 1.06
CA LYS A 216 -13.29 -7.24 1.29
C LYS A 216 -13.46 -6.43 0.00
N ALA A 217 -12.94 -6.94 -1.11
CA ALA A 217 -13.11 -6.34 -2.44
C ALA A 217 -14.59 -6.13 -2.82
N GLN A 218 -15.49 -6.98 -2.32
CA GLN A 218 -16.95 -6.85 -2.53
C GLN A 218 -17.55 -5.61 -1.85
N SER A 219 -16.87 -5.03 -0.88
CA SER A 219 -17.26 -3.81 -0.20
C SER A 219 -16.72 -2.55 -0.86
N CYS A 220 -15.87 -2.69 -1.87
CA CYS A 220 -15.34 -1.56 -2.64
C CYS A 220 -16.28 -1.22 -3.80
N ASP A 221 -16.52 0.08 -4.02
CA ASP A 221 -17.26 0.56 -5.20
C ASP A 221 -16.42 0.37 -6.48
N ILE A 222 -15.11 0.55 -6.36
CA ILE A 222 -14.13 0.19 -7.38
C ILE A 222 -13.07 -0.68 -6.73
N PHE A 223 -12.81 -1.86 -7.31
CA PHE A 223 -11.69 -2.71 -6.92
C PHE A 223 -10.74 -2.88 -8.10
N LEU A 224 -9.53 -2.37 -7.94
CA LEU A 224 -8.46 -2.42 -8.94
C LEU A 224 -7.50 -3.56 -8.60
N ASP A 225 -7.51 -4.61 -9.42
CA ASP A 225 -6.67 -5.81 -9.27
C ASP A 225 -5.94 -6.10 -10.59
N PRO A 226 -4.89 -5.32 -10.95
CA PRO A 226 -4.19 -5.47 -12.21
C PRO A 226 -3.71 -6.92 -12.41
N PRO A 227 -4.00 -7.54 -13.55
CA PRO A 227 -3.63 -8.93 -13.79
C PRO A 227 -2.11 -9.09 -13.95
N LYS A 228 -1.62 -10.32 -13.70
CA LYS A 228 -0.21 -10.71 -13.94
C LYS A 228 0.84 -9.93 -13.11
N MET A 229 0.45 -9.34 -11.98
CA MET A 229 1.39 -8.65 -11.09
C MET A 229 2.52 -9.57 -10.59
N THR A 230 2.30 -10.89 -10.56
CA THR A 230 3.31 -11.89 -10.17
C THR A 230 4.54 -11.94 -11.10
N LYS A 231 4.46 -11.39 -12.32
CA LYS A 231 5.63 -11.25 -13.22
C LYS A 231 6.65 -10.25 -12.68
N PHE A 232 6.24 -9.33 -11.81
CA PHE A 232 7.11 -8.35 -11.17
C PHE A 232 7.62 -8.89 -9.83
N SER A 233 8.90 -8.69 -9.58
CA SER A 233 9.54 -9.15 -8.34
C SER A 233 9.14 -8.28 -7.15
N LEU A 234 8.97 -8.90 -5.97
CA LEU A 234 8.80 -8.18 -4.69
C LEU A 234 10.04 -7.39 -4.25
N PHE A 235 11.23 -7.74 -4.75
CA PHE A 235 12.50 -7.25 -4.22
C PHE A 235 13.40 -6.60 -5.29
N ASN A 236 12.91 -6.41 -6.52
CA ASN A 236 13.71 -5.88 -7.63
C ASN A 236 12.95 -4.82 -8.41
N LYS A 237 13.62 -3.68 -8.64
CA LYS A 237 13.05 -2.54 -9.35
C LYS A 237 13.30 -2.53 -10.87
N LYS A 238 13.80 -3.63 -11.45
CA LYS A 238 14.20 -3.68 -12.87
C LYS A 238 13.09 -3.28 -13.86
N PHE A 239 11.83 -3.49 -13.50
CA PHE A 239 10.69 -3.28 -14.38
C PHE A 239 9.72 -2.20 -13.87
N LEU A 240 10.21 -1.21 -13.14
CA LEU A 240 9.37 -0.17 -12.53
C LEU A 240 8.53 0.59 -13.55
N ASP A 241 9.17 1.09 -14.62
CA ASP A 241 8.48 1.90 -15.62
C ASP A 241 7.43 1.06 -16.38
N VAL A 242 7.75 -0.20 -16.69
CA VAL A 242 6.81 -1.13 -17.34
C VAL A 242 5.62 -1.41 -16.43
N MET A 243 5.87 -1.70 -15.16
CA MET A 243 4.81 -1.94 -14.18
C MET A 243 3.93 -0.71 -13.99
N PHE A 244 4.54 0.47 -13.87
CA PHE A 244 3.82 1.73 -13.76
C PHE A 244 2.90 1.97 -14.98
N SER A 245 3.44 1.87 -16.20
CA SER A 245 2.65 2.03 -17.43
C SER A 245 1.48 1.06 -17.52
N GLU A 246 1.75 -0.23 -17.31
CA GLU A 246 0.70 -1.26 -17.41
C GLU A 246 -0.42 -1.07 -16.38
N VAL A 247 -0.07 -0.70 -15.14
CA VAL A 247 -1.08 -0.49 -14.10
C VAL A 247 -1.83 0.83 -14.31
N TYR A 248 -1.15 1.85 -14.78
CA TYR A 248 -1.79 3.11 -15.16
C TYR A 248 -2.82 2.92 -16.28
N GLU A 249 -2.43 2.27 -17.39
CA GLU A 249 -3.33 1.96 -18.50
C GLU A 249 -4.51 1.08 -18.07
N TYR A 250 -4.24 0.06 -17.26
CA TYR A 250 -5.28 -0.79 -16.67
C TYR A 250 -6.27 0.05 -15.84
N THR A 251 -5.76 0.92 -14.97
CA THR A 251 -6.61 1.76 -14.10
C THR A 251 -7.47 2.71 -14.91
N CYS A 252 -6.89 3.40 -15.91
CA CYS A 252 -7.65 4.29 -16.80
C CYS A 252 -8.78 3.54 -17.50
N LYS A 253 -8.49 2.36 -18.05
CA LYS A 253 -9.49 1.52 -18.73
C LYS A 253 -10.63 1.10 -17.78
N GLU A 254 -10.31 0.64 -16.58
CA GLU A 254 -11.31 0.26 -15.58
C GLU A 254 -12.22 1.44 -15.19
N LEU A 255 -11.65 2.64 -15.07
CA LEU A 255 -12.40 3.85 -14.78
C LEU A 255 -13.32 4.25 -15.96
N GLU A 256 -12.83 4.19 -17.18
CA GLU A 256 -13.59 4.49 -18.41
C GLU A 256 -14.74 3.49 -18.60
N GLU A 257 -14.51 2.19 -18.38
CA GLU A 257 -15.54 1.15 -18.43
C GLU A 257 -16.65 1.35 -17.39
N LYS A 258 -16.33 2.01 -16.26
CA LYS A 258 -17.31 2.41 -15.22
C LYS A 258 -17.96 3.77 -15.47
N GLY A 259 -17.66 4.43 -16.60
CA GLY A 259 -18.27 5.68 -17.03
C GLY A 259 -17.62 6.95 -16.50
N TYR A 260 -16.43 6.87 -15.89
CA TYR A 260 -15.64 8.05 -15.52
C TYR A 260 -14.93 8.63 -16.76
N SER A 261 -14.80 9.95 -16.78
CA SER A 261 -14.12 10.67 -17.85
C SER A 261 -12.90 11.39 -17.30
N ARG A 262 -11.83 11.42 -18.07
CA ARG A 262 -10.62 12.15 -17.75
C ARG A 262 -10.89 13.67 -17.76
N LEU A 263 -10.27 14.42 -16.83
CA LEU A 263 -10.37 15.87 -16.73
C LEU A 263 -9.82 16.60 -17.97
#